data_e00e9916e5cb791b7898397ad1e302d0
#
_entry.id   e00e9916e5cb791b7898397ad1e302d0
#
_cell.length_a   1.000
_cell.length_b   1.000
_cell.length_c   1.000
_cell.angle_alpha   90.00
_cell.angle_beta   90.00
_cell.angle_gamma   90.00
#
_symmetry.space_group_name_H-M   'P 1'
#
loop_
_entity.id
_entity.type
_entity.pdbx_description
1 polymer ?
#
loop_
_entity_poly.entity_id
_entity_poly.type
_entity_poly.pdbx_seq_one_letter_code
_entity_poly.pdbx_strand_id
1 'polypeptide(L)'
;MTDRSELALQLADAVAAAATALERAGDRAFRGYGLGHRAHVALAAVDEAGADGARPRDVALRLGVTRPAATTFIQRLETKGLVETTPDAADDRGVRVTLTRRGLEVLLRVGQLERRLAARTLEGVPASAIQRSVHLLEDYRRRLEGRHIEIVR
;
A
#
# COMPACT_ATOMS: atom_id res chain seq x y z
N MET A 1 -30.26 18.11 -11.55
CA MET A 1 -29.51 16.92 -12.05
C MET A 1 -28.05 17.23 -11.87
N THR A 2 -27.36 16.52 -11.00
CA THR A 2 -25.92 16.68 -10.80
C THR A 2 -25.20 16.16 -12.04
N ASP A 3 -24.35 17.01 -12.65
CA ASP A 3 -23.58 16.63 -13.83
C ASP A 3 -22.65 15.45 -13.50
N ARG A 4 -22.51 14.51 -14.46
CA ARG A 4 -21.63 13.35 -14.32
C ARG A 4 -20.17 13.74 -14.03
N SER A 5 -19.72 14.86 -14.60
CA SER A 5 -18.38 15.39 -14.39
C SER A 5 -18.18 15.85 -12.95
N GLU A 6 -19.20 16.48 -12.38
CA GLU A 6 -19.17 16.90 -10.98
C GLU A 6 -19.15 15.73 -10.01
N LEU A 7 -19.94 14.67 -10.27
CA LEU A 7 -19.89 13.43 -9.49
C LEU A 7 -18.53 12.76 -9.58
N ALA A 8 -17.87 12.79 -10.74
CA ALA A 8 -16.53 12.24 -10.91
C ALA A 8 -15.48 13.01 -10.10
N LEU A 9 -15.58 14.34 -10.04
CA LEU A 9 -14.71 15.18 -9.21
C LEU A 9 -14.94 14.92 -7.72
N GLN A 10 -16.20 14.86 -7.30
CA GLN A 10 -16.55 14.52 -5.91
C GLN A 10 -16.00 13.15 -5.50
N LEU A 11 -16.05 12.15 -6.39
CA LEU A 11 -15.47 10.84 -6.15
C LEU A 11 -13.94 10.94 -5.99
N ALA A 12 -13.25 11.69 -6.87
CA ALA A 12 -11.80 11.86 -6.79
C ALA A 12 -11.38 12.51 -5.47
N ASP A 13 -12.08 13.57 -5.07
CA ASP A 13 -11.82 14.27 -3.80
C ASP A 13 -12.09 13.37 -2.59
N ALA A 14 -13.18 12.61 -2.61
CA ALA A 14 -13.53 11.67 -1.54
C ALA A 14 -12.47 10.56 -1.40
N VAL A 15 -11.97 10.04 -2.53
CA VAL A 15 -10.90 9.02 -2.54
C VAL A 15 -9.62 9.60 -1.96
N ALA A 16 -9.20 10.81 -2.37
CA ALA A 16 -7.99 11.45 -1.86
C ALA A 16 -8.09 11.72 -0.34
N ALA A 17 -9.23 12.23 0.11
CA ALA A 17 -9.48 12.48 1.54
C ALA A 17 -9.49 11.16 2.35
N ALA A 18 -10.13 10.12 1.84
CA ALA A 18 -10.19 8.81 2.49
C ALA A 18 -8.79 8.17 2.57
N ALA A 19 -7.97 8.24 1.51
CA ALA A 19 -6.61 7.75 1.51
C ALA A 19 -5.75 8.44 2.58
N THR A 20 -5.83 9.77 2.66
CA THR A 20 -5.13 10.56 3.68
C THR A 20 -5.59 10.21 5.10
N ALA A 21 -6.88 10.03 5.31
CA ALA A 21 -7.43 9.63 6.61
C ALA A 21 -6.97 8.23 7.02
N LEU A 22 -6.92 7.29 6.07
CA LEU A 22 -6.46 5.93 6.29
C LEU A 22 -4.97 5.89 6.67
N GLU A 23 -4.12 6.63 5.94
CA GLU A 23 -2.68 6.75 6.28
C GLU A 23 -2.50 7.27 7.71
N ARG A 24 -3.18 8.35 8.07
CA ARG A 24 -3.12 8.94 9.43
C ARG A 24 -3.63 7.97 10.51
N ALA A 25 -4.68 7.21 10.22
CA ALA A 25 -5.21 6.22 11.15
C ALA A 25 -4.22 5.06 11.34
N GLY A 26 -3.62 4.57 10.25
CA GLY A 26 -2.57 3.57 10.27
C GLY A 26 -1.34 4.04 11.05
N ASP A 27 -0.86 5.26 10.79
CA ASP A 27 0.29 5.83 11.51
C ASP A 27 0.06 5.92 13.02
N ARG A 28 -1.16 6.29 13.43
CA ARG A 28 -1.51 6.29 14.86
C ARG A 28 -1.55 4.89 15.45
N ALA A 29 -2.17 3.95 14.73
CA ALA A 29 -2.34 2.57 15.18
C ALA A 29 -1.01 1.83 15.30
N PHE A 30 -0.05 2.10 14.38
CA PHE A 30 1.22 1.36 14.29
C PHE A 30 2.37 2.04 15.01
N ARG A 31 2.13 3.19 15.60
CA ARG A 31 3.17 3.96 16.34
C ARG A 31 3.84 3.15 17.44
N GLY A 32 3.09 2.31 18.15
CA GLY A 32 3.62 1.44 19.20
C GLY A 32 4.63 0.40 18.70
N TYR A 33 4.66 0.13 17.39
CA TYR A 33 5.64 -0.74 16.74
C TYR A 33 6.82 0.03 16.12
N GLY A 34 6.87 1.36 16.28
CA GLY A 34 7.86 2.23 15.63
C GLY A 34 7.73 2.26 14.11
N LEU A 35 6.51 2.00 13.60
CA LEU A 35 6.19 1.92 12.18
C LEU A 35 5.05 2.88 11.83
N GLY A 36 5.01 3.31 10.56
CA GLY A 36 3.87 3.98 9.97
C GLY A 36 3.12 3.05 9.02
N HIS A 37 1.96 3.50 8.53
CA HIS A 37 1.14 2.75 7.57
C HIS A 37 1.93 2.27 6.34
N ARG A 38 2.77 3.12 5.78
CA ARG A 38 3.61 2.77 4.61
C ARG A 38 4.58 1.63 4.88
N ALA A 39 5.07 1.49 6.12
CA ALA A 39 5.93 0.36 6.48
C ALA A 39 5.16 -0.96 6.42
N HIS A 40 3.92 -0.98 6.89
CA HIS A 40 3.04 -2.15 6.77
C HIS A 40 2.78 -2.50 5.29
N VAL A 41 2.45 -1.52 4.46
CA VAL A 41 2.24 -1.73 3.01
C VAL A 41 3.48 -2.30 2.32
N ALA A 42 4.68 -1.81 2.69
CA ALA A 42 5.94 -2.33 2.13
C ALA A 42 6.21 -3.78 2.59
N LEU A 43 6.03 -4.08 3.88
CA LEU A 43 6.20 -5.45 4.40
C LEU A 43 5.22 -6.43 3.75
N ALA A 44 3.96 -6.01 3.53
CA ALA A 44 2.97 -6.81 2.83
C ALA A 44 3.38 -7.09 1.37
N ALA A 45 3.91 -6.08 0.66
CA ALA A 45 4.41 -6.26 -0.70
C ALA A 45 5.60 -7.23 -0.78
N VAL A 46 6.46 -7.25 0.25
CA VAL A 46 7.58 -8.21 0.35
C VAL A 46 7.07 -9.61 0.63
N ASP A 47 6.07 -9.76 1.51
CA ASP A 47 5.45 -11.04 1.84
C ASP A 47 4.72 -11.67 0.63
N GLU A 48 3.98 -10.86 -0.12
CA GLU A 48 3.27 -11.27 -1.34
C GLU A 48 4.21 -11.84 -2.42
N ALA A 49 5.48 -11.40 -2.46
CA ALA A 49 6.48 -11.92 -3.38
C ALA A 49 7.00 -13.32 -3.00
N GLY A 50 6.71 -13.80 -1.79
CA GLY A 50 7.07 -15.13 -1.32
C GLY A 50 8.58 -15.35 -1.18
N ALA A 51 9.00 -16.61 -1.35
CA ALA A 51 10.39 -17.04 -1.15
C ALA A 51 11.39 -16.39 -2.12
N ASP A 52 10.95 -16.00 -3.31
CA ASP A 52 11.82 -15.36 -4.30
C ASP A 52 12.18 -13.91 -3.91
N GLY A 53 11.47 -13.34 -2.95
CA GLY A 53 11.64 -11.96 -2.51
C GLY A 53 11.15 -10.91 -3.52
N ALA A 54 10.83 -9.72 -3.03
CA ALA A 54 10.37 -8.59 -3.83
C ALA A 54 11.56 -7.85 -4.46
N ARG A 55 11.35 -7.30 -5.65
CA ARG A 55 12.29 -6.31 -6.20
C ARG A 55 11.94 -4.91 -5.69
N PRO A 56 12.90 -4.00 -5.50
CA PRO A 56 12.61 -2.63 -5.08
C PRO A 56 11.60 -1.89 -5.95
N ARG A 57 11.54 -2.22 -7.25
CA ARG A 57 10.54 -1.67 -8.18
C ARG A 57 9.10 -2.08 -7.83
N ASP A 58 8.92 -3.31 -7.33
CA ASP A 58 7.60 -3.85 -6.99
C ASP A 58 7.10 -3.18 -5.68
N VAL A 59 8.01 -2.98 -4.73
CA VAL A 59 7.75 -2.19 -3.51
C VAL A 59 7.44 -0.73 -3.86
N ALA A 60 8.18 -0.13 -4.81
CA ALA A 60 7.93 1.24 -5.28
C ALA A 60 6.53 1.39 -5.88
N LEU A 61 6.13 0.44 -6.74
CA LEU A 61 4.79 0.41 -7.35
C LEU A 61 3.70 0.32 -6.27
N ARG A 62 3.87 -0.57 -5.30
CA ARG A 62 2.91 -0.76 -4.21
C ARG A 62 2.76 0.47 -3.31
N LEU A 63 3.87 1.18 -3.05
CA LEU A 63 3.90 2.40 -2.25
C LEU A 63 3.49 3.66 -3.03
N GLY A 64 3.38 3.59 -4.36
CA GLY A 64 3.14 4.77 -5.20
C GLY A 64 4.29 5.79 -5.14
N VAL A 65 5.54 5.32 -5.05
CA VAL A 65 6.74 6.18 -4.94
C VAL A 65 7.75 5.86 -6.04
N THR A 66 8.76 6.70 -6.19
CA THR A 66 9.86 6.45 -7.13
C THR A 66 10.76 5.31 -6.63
N ARG A 67 11.47 4.63 -7.55
CA ARG A 67 12.40 3.55 -7.21
C ARG A 67 13.49 3.98 -6.21
N PRO A 68 14.14 5.15 -6.33
CA PRO A 68 15.10 5.63 -5.32
C PRO A 68 14.46 5.80 -3.93
N ALA A 69 13.25 6.36 -3.86
CA ALA A 69 12.53 6.51 -2.60
C ALA A 69 12.21 5.15 -1.96
N ALA A 70 11.78 4.16 -2.76
CA ALA A 70 11.55 2.80 -2.26
C ALA A 70 12.85 2.16 -1.76
N THR A 71 13.98 2.34 -2.45
CA THR A 71 15.29 1.83 -2.01
C THR A 71 15.67 2.40 -0.65
N THR A 72 15.56 3.71 -0.47
CA THR A 72 15.79 4.37 0.83
C THR A 72 14.85 3.83 1.92
N PHE A 73 13.61 3.57 1.56
CA PHE A 73 12.62 3.04 2.48
C PHE A 73 12.96 1.60 2.91
N ILE A 74 13.35 0.75 1.95
CA ILE A 74 13.81 -0.63 2.21
C ILE A 74 15.01 -0.62 3.15
N GLN A 75 16.01 0.23 2.93
CA GLN A 75 17.18 0.38 3.80
C GLN A 75 16.78 0.72 5.24
N ARG A 76 15.77 1.57 5.44
CA ARG A 76 15.24 1.88 6.78
C ARG A 76 14.57 0.67 7.43
N LEU A 77 13.84 -0.15 6.66
CA LEU A 77 13.27 -1.39 7.17
C LEU A 77 14.35 -2.42 7.51
N GLU A 78 15.41 -2.49 6.72
CA GLU A 78 16.57 -3.35 6.96
C GLU A 78 17.33 -2.93 8.23
N THR A 79 17.57 -1.63 8.42
CA THR A 79 18.15 -1.09 9.66
C THR A 79 17.32 -1.45 10.90
N LYS A 80 15.99 -1.57 10.75
CA LYS A 80 15.09 -2.02 11.82
C LYS A 80 15.06 -3.55 11.98
N GLY A 81 15.78 -4.29 11.12
CA GLY A 81 15.81 -5.76 11.14
C GLY A 81 14.49 -6.40 10.72
N LEU A 82 13.70 -5.74 9.88
CA LEU A 82 12.39 -6.24 9.43
C LEU A 82 12.47 -6.91 8.06
N VAL A 83 13.41 -6.51 7.25
CA VAL A 83 13.72 -7.11 5.95
C VAL A 83 15.22 -7.34 5.84
N GLU A 84 15.61 -8.18 4.91
CA GLU A 84 16.99 -8.38 4.48
C GLU A 84 17.06 -8.30 2.97
N THR A 85 18.21 -7.85 2.45
CA THR A 85 18.46 -7.73 1.02
C THR A 85 19.55 -8.70 0.59
N THR A 86 19.32 -9.40 -0.53
CA THR A 86 20.28 -10.31 -1.14
C THR A 86 20.46 -9.95 -2.62
N PRO A 87 21.62 -10.25 -3.25
CA PRO A 87 21.78 -10.10 -4.68
C PRO A 87 20.70 -10.87 -5.46
N ASP A 88 20.19 -10.27 -6.55
CA ASP A 88 19.27 -10.98 -7.44
C ASP A 88 20.08 -11.91 -8.38
N ALA A 89 19.88 -13.22 -8.28
CA ALA A 89 20.58 -14.20 -9.12
C ALA A 89 20.33 -14.03 -10.63
N ALA A 90 19.26 -13.32 -11.00
CA ALA A 90 18.89 -13.06 -12.40
C ALA A 90 19.33 -11.67 -12.91
N ASP A 91 19.90 -10.82 -12.06
CA ASP A 91 20.30 -9.45 -12.39
C ASP A 91 21.50 -9.04 -11.53
N ASP A 92 22.69 -8.98 -12.10
CA ASP A 92 23.96 -8.66 -11.41
C ASP A 92 23.94 -7.32 -10.65
N ARG A 93 23.03 -6.43 -10.97
CA ARG A 93 22.85 -5.13 -10.31
C ARG A 93 21.57 -5.06 -9.49
N GLY A 94 20.81 -6.16 -9.46
CA GLY A 94 19.53 -6.27 -8.76
C GLY A 94 19.70 -6.76 -7.33
N VAL A 95 18.71 -6.46 -6.52
CA VAL A 95 18.56 -7.02 -5.18
C VAL A 95 17.16 -7.59 -5.00
N ARG A 96 17.06 -8.62 -4.17
CA ARG A 96 15.82 -9.19 -3.67
C ARG A 96 15.67 -8.83 -2.21
N VAL A 97 14.44 -8.53 -1.82
CA VAL A 97 14.05 -8.13 -0.47
C VAL A 97 13.15 -9.21 0.10
N THR A 98 13.52 -9.77 1.22
CA THR A 98 12.73 -10.79 1.94
C THR A 98 12.42 -10.33 3.36
N LEU A 99 11.36 -10.87 3.95
CA LEU A 99 11.06 -10.61 5.36
C LEU A 99 12.03 -11.40 6.25
N THR A 100 12.51 -10.74 7.30
CA THR A 100 13.10 -11.47 8.43
C THR A 100 12.00 -12.13 9.26
N ARG A 101 12.35 -13.05 10.15
CA ARG A 101 11.40 -13.61 11.12
C ARG A 101 10.69 -12.50 11.90
N ARG A 102 11.45 -11.50 12.36
CA ARG A 102 10.90 -10.32 13.06
C ARG A 102 9.95 -9.52 12.16
N GLY A 103 10.31 -9.33 10.89
CA GLY A 103 9.45 -8.64 9.90
C GLY A 103 8.11 -9.36 9.73
N LEU A 104 8.12 -10.68 9.60
CA LEU A 104 6.91 -11.48 9.51
C LEU A 104 6.04 -11.39 10.77
N GLU A 105 6.64 -11.50 11.96
CA GLU A 105 5.91 -11.35 13.22
C GLU A 105 5.24 -9.99 13.35
N VAL A 106 5.94 -8.92 12.97
CA VAL A 106 5.41 -7.55 12.97
C VAL A 106 4.29 -7.41 11.95
N LEU A 107 4.48 -7.89 10.72
CA LEU A 107 3.46 -7.87 9.66
C LEU A 107 2.16 -8.53 10.12
N LEU A 108 2.24 -9.71 10.72
CA LEU A 108 1.07 -10.44 11.21
C LEU A 108 0.32 -9.69 12.32
N ARG A 109 1.05 -9.12 13.29
CA ARG A 109 0.45 -8.35 14.40
C ARG A 109 -0.22 -7.07 13.89
N VAL A 110 0.47 -6.33 13.04
CA VAL A 110 -0.06 -5.09 12.45
C VAL A 110 -1.26 -5.37 11.56
N GLY A 111 -1.21 -6.43 10.75
CA GLY A 111 -2.33 -6.87 9.93
C GLY A 111 -3.57 -7.27 10.74
N GLN A 112 -3.40 -7.86 11.94
CA GLN A 112 -4.53 -8.12 12.84
C GLN A 112 -5.16 -6.83 13.37
N LEU A 113 -4.32 -5.85 13.73
CA LEU A 113 -4.79 -4.54 14.19
C LEU A 113 -5.54 -3.79 13.09
N GLU A 114 -5.02 -3.83 11.87
CA GLU A 114 -5.65 -3.21 10.70
C GLU A 114 -7.01 -3.83 10.39
N ARG A 115 -7.13 -5.15 10.41
CA ARG A 115 -8.42 -5.84 10.24
C ARG A 115 -9.45 -5.42 11.30
N ARG A 116 -9.03 -5.31 12.57
CA ARG A 116 -9.91 -4.83 13.65
C ARG A 116 -10.34 -3.39 13.44
N LEU A 117 -9.42 -2.52 13.03
CA LEU A 117 -9.70 -1.11 12.74
C LEU A 117 -10.71 -1.00 11.58
N ALA A 118 -10.47 -1.70 10.47
CA ALA A 118 -11.35 -1.71 9.31
C ALA A 118 -12.75 -2.22 9.66
N ALA A 119 -12.86 -3.31 10.42
CA ALA A 119 -14.14 -3.87 10.84
C ALA A 119 -14.94 -2.86 11.69
N ARG A 120 -14.29 -2.17 12.63
CA ARG A 120 -14.94 -1.15 13.46
C ARG A 120 -15.34 0.10 12.69
N THR A 121 -14.50 0.52 11.74
CA THR A 121 -14.75 1.72 10.93
C THR A 121 -15.94 1.54 9.98
N LEU A 122 -16.14 0.31 9.50
CA LEU A 122 -17.24 -0.04 8.58
C LEU A 122 -18.39 -0.78 9.27
N GLU A 123 -18.45 -0.73 10.61
CA GLU A 123 -19.54 -1.31 11.36
C GLU A 123 -20.90 -0.71 10.93
N GLY A 124 -21.88 -1.58 10.68
CA GLY A 124 -23.20 -1.17 10.18
C GLY A 124 -23.29 -0.92 8.66
N VAL A 125 -22.17 -0.91 7.95
CA VAL A 125 -22.19 -0.81 6.48
C VAL A 125 -22.44 -2.19 5.87
N PRO A 126 -23.49 -2.37 5.02
CA PRO A 126 -23.76 -3.65 4.39
C PRO A 126 -22.57 -4.15 3.55
N ALA A 127 -22.24 -5.43 3.67
CA ALA A 127 -21.13 -6.05 2.94
C ALA A 127 -21.25 -5.85 1.41
N SER A 128 -22.47 -5.88 0.87
CA SER A 128 -22.73 -5.62 -0.56
C SER A 128 -22.38 -4.17 -0.98
N ALA A 129 -22.55 -3.19 -0.08
CA ALA A 129 -22.14 -1.81 -0.35
C ALA A 129 -20.60 -1.69 -0.36
N ILE A 130 -19.94 -2.32 0.61
CA ILE A 130 -18.47 -2.37 0.66
C ILE A 130 -17.93 -3.01 -0.62
N GLN A 131 -18.48 -4.16 -1.03
CA GLN A 131 -18.02 -4.88 -2.22
C GLN A 131 -18.20 -4.06 -3.51
N ARG A 132 -19.35 -3.38 -3.68
CA ARG A 132 -19.56 -2.48 -4.83
C ARG A 132 -18.56 -1.32 -4.84
N SER A 133 -18.24 -0.76 -3.67
CA SER A 133 -17.26 0.33 -3.55
C SER A 133 -15.85 -0.17 -3.92
N VAL A 134 -15.46 -1.35 -3.47
CA VAL A 134 -14.16 -1.97 -3.85
C VAL A 134 -14.07 -2.12 -5.37
N HIS A 135 -15.07 -2.73 -6.02
CA HIS A 135 -15.08 -2.90 -7.47
C HIS A 135 -15.02 -1.56 -8.23
N LEU A 136 -15.78 -0.56 -7.78
CA LEU A 136 -15.75 0.78 -8.37
C LEU A 136 -14.35 1.42 -8.27
N LEU A 137 -13.71 1.34 -7.11
CA LEU A 137 -12.39 1.93 -6.89
C LEU A 137 -11.30 1.19 -7.65
N GLU A 138 -11.38 -0.13 -7.77
CA GLU A 138 -10.46 -0.93 -8.60
C GLU A 138 -10.60 -0.59 -10.08
N ASP A 139 -11.83 -0.42 -10.59
CA ASP A 139 -12.08 -0.01 -11.96
C ASP A 139 -11.58 1.42 -12.21
N TYR A 140 -11.83 2.33 -11.28
CA TYR A 140 -11.33 3.70 -11.33
C TYR A 140 -9.80 3.76 -11.39
N ARG A 141 -9.11 2.99 -10.53
CA ARG A 141 -7.66 2.88 -10.53
C ARG A 141 -7.14 2.35 -11.88
N ARG A 142 -7.70 1.26 -12.41
CA ARG A 142 -7.31 0.70 -13.72
C ARG A 142 -7.45 1.72 -14.84
N ARG A 143 -8.50 2.53 -14.82
CA ARG A 143 -8.72 3.57 -15.84
C ARG A 143 -7.71 4.71 -15.74
N LEU A 144 -7.29 5.08 -14.53
CA LEU A 144 -6.25 6.08 -14.33
C LEU A 144 -4.88 5.58 -14.80
N GLU A 145 -4.54 4.32 -14.50
CA GLU A 145 -3.26 3.71 -14.90
C GLU A 145 -3.18 3.40 -16.40
N GLY A 146 -4.31 3.04 -17.02
CA GLY A 146 -4.40 2.68 -18.45
C GLY A 146 -4.57 3.85 -19.40
N ARG A 147 -4.82 5.08 -18.92
CA ARG A 147 -4.93 6.27 -19.74
C ARG A 147 -3.66 7.10 -19.64
N HIS A 148 -2.93 7.24 -20.74
CA HIS A 148 -2.18 8.46 -20.98
C HIS A 148 -3.22 9.58 -21.01
N ILE A 149 -3.33 10.31 -19.91
CA ILE A 149 -4.15 11.53 -19.88
C ILE A 149 -3.39 12.54 -20.73
N GLU A 150 -3.72 12.63 -22.01
CA GLU A 150 -3.35 13.80 -22.82
C GLU A 150 -4.01 15.00 -22.17
N ILE A 151 -3.22 15.75 -21.40
CA ILE A 151 -3.63 17.07 -20.96
C ILE A 151 -3.63 17.93 -22.22
N VAL A 152 -4.81 18.07 -22.83
CA VAL A 152 -5.00 19.01 -23.92
C VAL A 152 -4.63 20.40 -23.38
N ARG A 153 -3.55 20.97 -23.93
CA ARG A 153 -3.13 22.34 -23.67
C ARG A 153 -4.09 23.33 -24.28
#